data_dcd940010ec6488143051002bb8fb604
#
_entry.id   dcd940010ec6488143051002bb8fb604
#
_cell.length_a   1.000
_cell.length_b   1.000
_cell.length_c   1.000
_cell.angle_alpha   90.00
_cell.angle_beta   90.00
_cell.angle_gamma   90.00
#
_symmetry.space_group_name_H-M   'P 1'
#
loop_
_entity.id
_entity.type
_entity.pdbx_description
1 polymer ?
#
loop_
_entity_poly.entity_id
_entity_poly.type
_entity_poly.pdbx_seq_one_letter_code
_entity_poly.pdbx_strand_id
1 'polypeptide(L)'
;MTFEELNQKWIEDQVTDGNPLQRSTFNRHRDAILNIVGLIIECDQANGYKYYIANPEVLEDDSIERWLFSTLTVSTILSESVAVKDRIILENVPAGEYYLPVLIQAMKLNRRIVMGYQRFDGEPYEKTVEPYSLRLCKQRWYLLVFTGHHIATYALDRMLSVEMTDETFEMPEDFSPEAYFAEYYGVLTDETPMAHVVVRAYGRTSNYLRTLPLHPSQREVTSTEDYTDFCFDIRPTADFIGELLSYDVGLEVLQPADLRERIKRLLDQSLKHYS
;
A
#
# COMPACT_ATOMS: atom_id res chain seq x y z
N MET A 1 -24.73 15.73 -12.29
CA MET A 1 -24.95 15.51 -13.75
C MET A 1 -26.27 14.78 -13.94
N THR A 2 -27.05 15.11 -14.98
CA THR A 2 -28.25 14.35 -15.37
C THR A 2 -27.84 13.02 -16.00
N PHE A 3 -28.79 12.10 -16.15
CA PHE A 3 -28.52 10.84 -16.87
C PHE A 3 -28.16 11.06 -18.35
N GLU A 4 -28.74 12.08 -18.96
CA GLU A 4 -28.46 12.43 -20.35
C GLU A 4 -27.02 12.96 -20.52
N GLU A 5 -26.58 13.82 -19.61
CA GLU A 5 -25.21 14.30 -19.57
C GLU A 5 -24.19 13.17 -19.29
N LEU A 6 -24.55 12.23 -18.42
CA LEU A 6 -23.74 11.03 -18.17
C LEU A 6 -23.66 10.13 -19.42
N ASN A 7 -24.79 9.91 -20.08
CA ASN A 7 -24.85 9.13 -21.31
C ASN A 7 -24.05 9.78 -22.45
N GLN A 8 -24.10 11.11 -22.55
CA GLN A 8 -23.31 11.82 -23.55
C GLN A 8 -21.81 11.63 -23.31
N LYS A 9 -21.36 11.79 -22.06
CA LYS A 9 -19.95 11.53 -21.71
C LYS A 9 -19.56 10.07 -21.92
N TRP A 10 -20.47 9.14 -21.61
CA TRP A 10 -20.25 7.71 -21.85
C TRP A 10 -20.05 7.39 -23.33
N ILE A 11 -20.83 8.01 -24.23
CA ILE A 11 -20.69 7.85 -25.70
C ILE A 11 -19.38 8.48 -26.20
N GLU A 12 -18.98 9.62 -25.63
CA GLU A 12 -17.75 10.33 -25.97
C GLU A 12 -16.50 9.61 -25.46
N ASP A 13 -16.64 8.73 -24.48
CA ASP A 13 -15.55 7.96 -23.93
C ASP A 13 -15.08 6.91 -24.95
N GLN A 14 -13.79 6.94 -25.29
CA GLN A 14 -13.17 6.03 -26.27
C GLN A 14 -13.21 4.55 -25.84
N VAL A 15 -13.54 4.29 -24.58
CA VAL A 15 -13.59 2.97 -23.96
C VAL A 15 -14.92 2.24 -24.27
N THR A 16 -15.97 2.97 -24.64
CA THR A 16 -17.35 2.43 -24.75
C THR A 16 -17.80 2.10 -26.16
N ASP A 17 -16.92 2.17 -27.16
CA ASP A 17 -17.25 1.98 -28.59
C ASP A 17 -18.45 2.81 -29.09
N GLY A 18 -18.75 3.92 -28.41
CA GLY A 18 -19.83 4.85 -28.78
C GLY A 18 -21.25 4.32 -28.50
N ASN A 19 -21.41 3.20 -27.80
CA ASN A 19 -22.74 2.65 -27.47
C ASN A 19 -23.40 3.44 -26.33
N PRO A 20 -24.73 3.73 -26.43
CA PRO A 20 -25.43 4.46 -25.39
C PRO A 20 -25.49 3.68 -24.07
N LEU A 21 -25.34 4.41 -22.95
CA LEU A 21 -25.49 3.87 -21.61
C LEU A 21 -26.96 3.56 -21.31
N GLN A 22 -27.28 2.28 -21.13
CA GLN A 22 -28.64 1.87 -20.73
C GLN A 22 -28.83 2.10 -19.21
N ARG A 23 -30.07 2.45 -18.79
CA ARG A 23 -30.37 2.66 -17.37
C ARG A 23 -30.13 1.41 -16.50
N SER A 24 -30.40 0.22 -17.03
CA SER A 24 -30.10 -1.03 -16.33
C SER A 24 -28.59 -1.22 -16.10
N THR A 25 -27.78 -0.89 -17.10
CA THR A 25 -26.32 -0.91 -17.03
C THR A 25 -25.80 0.12 -16.02
N PHE A 26 -26.32 1.35 -16.08
CA PHE A 26 -25.98 2.40 -15.12
C PHE A 26 -26.28 1.99 -13.66
N ASN A 27 -27.48 1.43 -13.41
CA ASN A 27 -27.84 0.98 -12.06
C ASN A 27 -26.92 -0.15 -11.58
N ARG A 28 -26.62 -1.12 -12.46
CA ARG A 28 -25.67 -2.20 -12.13
C ARG A 28 -24.28 -1.67 -11.80
N HIS A 29 -23.77 -0.69 -12.55
CA HIS A 29 -22.49 -0.05 -12.26
C HIS A 29 -22.52 0.73 -10.94
N ARG A 30 -23.61 1.45 -10.68
CA ARG A 30 -23.80 2.18 -9.40
C ARG A 30 -23.78 1.21 -8.21
N ASP A 31 -24.50 0.09 -8.32
CA ASP A 31 -24.54 -0.93 -7.27
C ASP A 31 -23.17 -1.61 -7.08
N ALA A 32 -22.44 -1.86 -8.17
CA ALA A 32 -21.09 -2.39 -8.11
C ALA A 32 -20.11 -1.40 -7.45
N ILE A 33 -20.18 -0.12 -7.79
CA ILE A 33 -19.37 0.94 -7.18
C ILE A 33 -19.65 1.03 -5.68
N LEU A 34 -20.92 0.97 -5.27
CA LEU A 34 -21.29 0.95 -3.86
C LEU A 34 -20.71 -0.28 -3.14
N ASN A 35 -20.88 -1.46 -3.71
CA ASN A 35 -20.49 -2.72 -3.07
C ASN A 35 -18.97 -2.93 -3.02
N ILE A 36 -18.21 -2.41 -3.99
CA ILE A 36 -16.76 -2.62 -4.10
C ILE A 36 -15.99 -1.47 -3.46
N VAL A 37 -16.44 -0.24 -3.68
CA VAL A 37 -15.69 0.98 -3.31
C VAL A 37 -16.36 1.73 -2.16
N GLY A 38 -17.61 1.38 -1.78
CA GLY A 38 -18.36 2.09 -0.76
C GLY A 38 -18.88 3.48 -1.20
N LEU A 39 -18.72 3.87 -2.48
CA LEU A 39 -19.18 5.15 -3.00
C LEU A 39 -20.69 5.16 -3.22
N ILE A 40 -21.36 6.14 -2.63
CA ILE A 40 -22.81 6.32 -2.74
C ILE A 40 -23.09 7.34 -3.85
N ILE A 41 -23.75 6.89 -4.93
CA ILE A 41 -24.24 7.76 -6.01
C ILE A 41 -25.72 7.95 -5.84
N GLU A 42 -26.14 9.17 -5.49
CA GLU A 42 -27.53 9.57 -5.30
C GLU A 42 -28.06 10.41 -6.45
N CYS A 43 -29.39 10.48 -6.53
CA CYS A 43 -30.11 11.30 -7.52
C CYS A 43 -30.91 12.37 -6.82
N ASP A 44 -30.57 13.64 -7.04
CA ASP A 44 -31.34 14.79 -6.56
C ASP A 44 -32.52 15.05 -7.50
N GLN A 45 -33.69 14.57 -7.11
CA GLN A 45 -34.92 14.71 -7.89
C GLN A 45 -35.43 16.17 -7.87
N ALA A 46 -35.15 16.91 -6.79
CA ALA A 46 -35.59 18.28 -6.64
C ALA A 46 -34.85 19.26 -7.56
N ASN A 47 -33.57 18.91 -7.91
CA ASN A 47 -32.71 19.71 -8.78
C ASN A 47 -32.56 19.11 -10.19
N GLY A 48 -33.63 18.55 -10.74
CA GLY A 48 -33.66 18.08 -12.14
C GLY A 48 -32.98 16.72 -12.36
N TYR A 49 -33.14 15.80 -11.40
CA TYR A 49 -32.62 14.43 -11.48
C TYR A 49 -31.12 14.35 -11.72
N LYS A 50 -30.36 15.19 -11.02
CA LYS A 50 -28.88 15.18 -11.09
C LYS A 50 -28.29 14.13 -10.17
N TYR A 51 -27.43 13.31 -10.72
CA TYR A 51 -26.60 12.36 -9.97
C TYR A 51 -25.37 13.05 -9.40
N TYR A 52 -25.05 12.71 -8.15
CA TYR A 52 -23.86 13.21 -7.43
C TYR A 52 -23.32 12.12 -6.49
N ILE A 53 -22.08 12.27 -6.07
CA ILE A 53 -21.45 11.41 -5.05
C ILE A 53 -21.82 12.00 -3.69
N ALA A 54 -22.53 11.20 -2.86
CA ALA A 54 -23.03 11.65 -1.56
C ALA A 54 -21.96 11.61 -0.46
N ASN A 55 -20.93 10.79 -0.63
CA ASN A 55 -19.83 10.59 0.31
C ASN A 55 -18.46 10.71 -0.39
N PRO A 56 -18.09 11.89 -0.95
CA PRO A 56 -16.85 12.08 -1.67
C PRO A 56 -15.60 11.86 -0.81
N GLU A 57 -15.70 11.99 0.51
CA GLU A 57 -14.65 11.75 1.50
C GLU A 57 -14.09 10.33 1.46
N VAL A 58 -14.86 9.35 0.96
CA VAL A 58 -14.40 7.97 0.74
C VAL A 58 -13.25 7.88 -0.26
N LEU A 59 -13.12 8.87 -1.15
CA LEU A 59 -12.03 8.96 -2.13
C LEU A 59 -10.88 9.87 -1.66
N GLU A 60 -10.90 10.33 -0.42
CA GLU A 60 -9.78 11.08 0.14
C GLU A 60 -8.52 10.21 0.23
N ASP A 61 -7.36 10.86 0.31
CA ASP A 61 -6.06 10.22 0.21
C ASP A 61 -5.87 9.12 1.26
N ASP A 62 -5.18 8.04 0.83
CA ASP A 62 -4.78 6.89 1.63
C ASP A 62 -5.89 5.93 2.09
N SER A 63 -7.11 6.03 1.54
CA SER A 63 -8.16 5.05 1.83
C SER A 63 -8.05 3.79 0.97
N ILE A 64 -8.49 2.66 1.53
CA ILE A 64 -8.59 1.37 0.80
C ILE A 64 -9.57 1.50 -0.38
N GLU A 65 -10.63 2.28 -0.20
CA GLU A 65 -11.68 2.56 -1.17
C GLU A 65 -11.12 3.30 -2.38
N ARG A 66 -10.27 4.30 -2.16
CA ARG A 66 -9.57 5.00 -3.24
C ARG A 66 -8.64 4.08 -4.01
N TRP A 67 -7.87 3.23 -3.31
CA TRP A 67 -7.01 2.25 -3.95
C TRP A 67 -7.83 1.25 -4.80
N LEU A 68 -8.94 0.73 -4.27
CA LEU A 68 -9.86 -0.14 -4.99
C LEU A 68 -10.44 0.55 -6.23
N PHE A 69 -10.89 1.79 -6.08
CA PHE A 69 -11.42 2.58 -7.20
C PHE A 69 -10.36 2.78 -8.30
N SER A 70 -9.16 3.17 -7.94
CA SER A 70 -8.04 3.34 -8.87
C SER A 70 -7.70 2.03 -9.57
N THR A 71 -7.61 0.92 -8.83
CA THR A 71 -7.29 -0.42 -9.36
C THR A 71 -8.37 -0.90 -10.34
N LEU A 72 -9.65 -0.72 -10.00
CA LEU A 72 -10.78 -1.07 -10.87
C LEU A 72 -10.78 -0.23 -12.15
N THR A 73 -10.53 1.08 -12.02
CA THR A 73 -10.46 2.01 -13.16
C THR A 73 -9.36 1.59 -14.12
N VAL A 74 -8.15 1.37 -13.62
CA VAL A 74 -7.00 0.92 -14.42
C VAL A 74 -7.30 -0.45 -15.05
N SER A 75 -7.81 -1.41 -14.28
CA SER A 75 -8.17 -2.75 -14.78
C SER A 75 -9.20 -2.68 -15.90
N THR A 76 -10.23 -1.82 -15.79
CA THR A 76 -11.25 -1.62 -16.82
C THR A 76 -10.63 -1.04 -18.09
N ILE A 77 -9.85 0.05 -17.97
CA ILE A 77 -9.17 0.67 -19.11
C ILE A 77 -8.26 -0.32 -19.83
N LEU A 78 -7.48 -1.10 -19.09
CA LEU A 78 -6.57 -2.10 -19.66
C LEU A 78 -7.32 -3.25 -20.32
N SER A 79 -8.44 -3.71 -19.75
CA SER A 79 -9.24 -4.80 -20.33
C SER A 79 -9.90 -4.40 -21.66
N GLU A 80 -10.26 -3.13 -21.82
CA GLU A 80 -10.87 -2.58 -23.02
C GLU A 80 -9.84 -2.14 -24.08
N SER A 81 -8.58 -1.97 -23.67
CA SER A 81 -7.47 -1.58 -24.55
C SER A 81 -6.82 -2.76 -25.29
N VAL A 82 -7.61 -3.74 -25.76
CA VAL A 82 -7.08 -4.95 -26.41
C VAL A 82 -6.15 -4.64 -27.58
N ALA A 83 -6.43 -3.60 -28.35
CA ALA A 83 -5.67 -3.20 -29.54
C ALA A 83 -4.23 -2.71 -29.23
N VAL A 84 -3.93 -2.36 -27.99
CA VAL A 84 -2.60 -1.83 -27.55
C VAL A 84 -2.00 -2.64 -26.41
N LYS A 85 -2.55 -3.81 -26.11
CA LYS A 85 -2.11 -4.67 -25.01
C LYS A 85 -0.63 -5.05 -25.08
N ASP A 86 -0.10 -5.20 -26.28
CA ASP A 86 1.31 -5.49 -26.57
C ASP A 86 2.26 -4.30 -26.26
N ARG A 87 1.70 -3.11 -26.05
CA ARG A 87 2.45 -1.88 -25.69
C ARG A 87 2.40 -1.56 -24.21
N ILE A 88 1.68 -2.35 -23.40
CA ILE A 88 1.54 -2.15 -21.97
C ILE A 88 2.36 -3.23 -21.28
N ILE A 89 3.41 -2.81 -20.61
CA ILE A 89 4.32 -3.71 -19.88
C ILE A 89 4.06 -3.54 -18.39
N LEU A 90 3.68 -4.63 -17.74
CA LEU A 90 3.50 -4.69 -16.29
C LEU A 90 4.66 -5.45 -15.66
N GLU A 91 5.14 -4.94 -14.54
CA GLU A 91 6.11 -5.67 -13.73
C GLU A 91 5.43 -6.88 -13.08
N ASN A 92 6.00 -8.06 -13.28
CA ASN A 92 5.49 -9.28 -12.65
C ASN A 92 6.16 -9.44 -11.27
N VAL A 93 5.46 -9.00 -10.23
CA VAL A 93 5.91 -9.17 -8.85
C VAL A 93 5.11 -10.32 -8.22
N PRO A 94 5.78 -11.39 -7.74
CA PRO A 94 5.10 -12.43 -6.97
C PRO A 94 4.54 -11.82 -5.68
N ALA A 95 3.24 -11.62 -5.61
CA ALA A 95 2.61 -10.91 -4.49
C ALA A 95 1.93 -11.84 -3.48
N GLY A 96 1.80 -13.16 -3.80
CA GLY A 96 1.14 -14.13 -2.93
C GLY A 96 -0.38 -13.96 -2.85
N GLU A 97 -0.99 -13.28 -3.81
CA GLU A 97 -2.43 -12.94 -3.86
C GLU A 97 -3.34 -14.15 -3.75
N TYR A 98 -2.84 -15.32 -4.13
CA TYR A 98 -3.57 -16.58 -4.04
C TYR A 98 -4.10 -16.88 -2.63
N TYR A 99 -3.40 -16.43 -1.58
CA TYR A 99 -3.80 -16.66 -0.20
C TYR A 99 -4.76 -15.60 0.37
N LEU A 100 -4.98 -14.47 -0.33
CA LEU A 100 -5.85 -13.39 0.16
C LEU A 100 -7.26 -13.86 0.53
N PRO A 101 -7.97 -14.68 -0.27
CA PRO A 101 -9.33 -15.09 0.06
C PRO A 101 -9.44 -15.82 1.40
N VAL A 102 -8.56 -16.79 1.66
CA VAL A 102 -8.58 -17.58 2.91
C VAL A 102 -8.16 -16.70 4.10
N LEU A 103 -7.19 -15.80 3.93
CA LEU A 103 -6.75 -14.90 4.99
C LEU A 103 -7.83 -13.88 5.36
N ILE A 104 -8.50 -13.28 4.37
CA ILE A 104 -9.61 -12.35 4.60
C ILE A 104 -10.76 -13.06 5.30
N GLN A 105 -11.06 -14.30 4.91
CA GLN A 105 -12.11 -15.08 5.58
C GLN A 105 -11.75 -15.42 7.04
N ALA A 106 -10.49 -15.76 7.29
CA ALA A 106 -10.01 -16.04 8.66
C ALA A 106 -10.10 -14.79 9.54
N MET A 107 -9.69 -13.62 9.02
CA MET A 107 -9.82 -12.34 9.73
C MET A 107 -11.28 -11.98 10.00
N LYS A 108 -12.19 -12.14 9.02
CA LYS A 108 -13.63 -11.87 9.21
C LYS A 108 -14.28 -12.72 10.32
N LEU A 109 -13.80 -13.95 10.49
CA LEU A 109 -14.31 -14.90 11.47
C LEU A 109 -13.50 -14.93 12.76
N ASN A 110 -12.44 -14.11 12.87
CA ASN A 110 -11.46 -14.15 13.94
C ASN A 110 -10.95 -15.58 14.22
N ARG A 111 -10.61 -16.32 13.15
CA ARG A 111 -10.10 -17.68 13.24
C ARG A 111 -8.59 -17.72 13.06
N ARG A 112 -7.94 -18.57 13.88
CA ARG A 112 -6.54 -18.90 13.70
C ARG A 112 -6.30 -19.62 12.38
N ILE A 113 -5.11 -19.45 11.85
CA ILE A 113 -4.65 -20.16 10.67
C ILE A 113 -3.41 -21.00 11.01
N VAL A 114 -3.26 -22.13 10.31
CA VAL A 114 -1.98 -22.83 10.19
C VAL A 114 -1.37 -22.42 8.88
N MET A 115 -0.16 -21.85 8.92
CA MET A 115 0.58 -21.49 7.72
C MET A 115 1.86 -22.29 7.60
N GLY A 116 2.10 -22.88 6.42
CA GLY A 116 3.41 -23.35 5.99
C GLY A 116 4.22 -22.17 5.47
N TYR A 117 5.43 -21.99 5.94
CA TYR A 117 6.27 -20.85 5.59
C TYR A 117 7.73 -21.23 5.43
N GLN A 118 8.40 -20.61 4.45
CA GLN A 118 9.83 -20.76 4.24
C GLN A 118 10.54 -19.42 4.28
N ARG A 119 11.54 -19.29 5.17
CA ARG A 119 12.47 -18.16 5.17
C ARG A 119 13.48 -18.32 4.04
N PHE A 120 14.13 -17.23 3.61
CA PHE A 120 15.13 -17.29 2.55
C PHE A 120 16.25 -18.31 2.85
N ASP A 121 16.73 -18.34 4.09
CA ASP A 121 17.86 -19.17 4.53
C ASP A 121 17.43 -20.25 5.55
N GLY A 122 16.19 -20.76 5.43
CA GLY A 122 15.64 -21.69 6.40
C GLY A 122 14.88 -22.85 5.79
N GLU A 123 14.76 -23.93 6.57
CA GLU A 123 13.86 -25.02 6.25
C GLU A 123 12.40 -24.59 6.36
N PRO A 124 11.50 -25.18 5.57
CA PRO A 124 10.07 -24.99 5.71
C PRO A 124 9.60 -25.37 7.11
N TYR A 125 8.66 -24.59 7.63
CA TYR A 125 8.03 -24.89 8.92
C TYR A 125 6.55 -24.53 8.90
N GLU A 126 5.79 -25.13 9.79
CA GLU A 126 4.40 -24.78 10.02
C GLU A 126 4.24 -24.02 11.34
N LYS A 127 3.29 -23.09 11.36
CA LYS A 127 2.97 -22.32 12.55
C LYS A 127 1.50 -21.94 12.59
N THR A 128 0.89 -22.12 13.76
CA THR A 128 -0.44 -21.58 14.06
C THR A 128 -0.30 -20.13 14.52
N VAL A 129 -1.07 -19.23 13.91
CA VAL A 129 -1.01 -17.79 14.18
C VAL A 129 -2.41 -17.15 14.13
N GLU A 130 -2.53 -15.98 14.71
CA GLU A 130 -3.73 -15.14 14.67
C GLU A 130 -3.52 -14.07 13.58
N PRO A 131 -4.27 -14.09 12.47
CA PRO A 131 -4.13 -13.12 11.39
C PRO A 131 -4.76 -11.78 11.78
N TYR A 132 -3.96 -10.75 11.97
CA TYR A 132 -4.41 -9.43 12.41
C TYR A 132 -4.72 -8.49 11.25
N SER A 133 -3.82 -8.37 10.29
CA SER A 133 -4.03 -7.49 9.14
C SER A 133 -3.20 -7.86 7.91
N LEU A 134 -3.62 -7.36 6.76
CA LEU A 134 -2.89 -7.44 5.49
C LEU A 134 -2.34 -6.07 5.14
N ARG A 135 -1.09 -6.03 4.70
CA ARG A 135 -0.43 -4.82 4.20
C ARG A 135 0.13 -5.04 2.80
N LEU A 136 -0.23 -4.16 1.87
CA LEU A 136 0.43 -4.07 0.57
C LEU A 136 1.60 -3.08 0.69
N CYS A 137 2.81 -3.54 0.43
CA CYS A 137 4.01 -2.71 0.45
C CYS A 137 4.90 -3.05 -0.75
N LYS A 138 5.27 -2.06 -1.56
CA LYS A 138 6.10 -2.23 -2.76
C LYS A 138 5.61 -3.42 -3.63
N GLN A 139 4.31 -3.44 -3.94
CA GLN A 139 3.61 -4.44 -4.75
C GLN A 139 3.59 -5.87 -4.15
N ARG A 140 4.00 -6.07 -2.91
CA ARG A 140 3.97 -7.38 -2.23
C ARG A 140 3.02 -7.34 -1.04
N TRP A 141 2.24 -8.41 -0.87
CA TRP A 141 1.36 -8.58 0.27
C TRP A 141 2.09 -9.18 1.47
N TYR A 142 1.78 -8.64 2.62
CA TYR A 142 2.30 -9.08 3.93
C TYR A 142 1.14 -9.31 4.88
N LEU A 143 1.26 -10.35 5.67
CA LEU A 143 0.34 -10.67 6.76
C LEU A 143 0.99 -10.29 8.09
N LEU A 144 0.33 -9.45 8.85
CA LEU A 144 0.65 -9.17 10.23
C LEU A 144 -0.09 -10.17 11.11
N VAL A 145 0.61 -10.85 11.99
CA VAL A 145 0.05 -11.88 12.86
C VAL A 145 0.53 -11.73 14.30
N PHE A 146 -0.29 -12.20 15.23
CA PHE A 146 0.18 -12.52 16.57
C PHE A 146 0.58 -14.00 16.63
N THR A 147 1.78 -14.26 17.16
CA THR A 147 2.39 -15.60 17.17
C THR A 147 2.16 -16.35 18.47
N GLY A 148 1.32 -15.82 19.37
CA GLY A 148 1.18 -16.26 20.75
C GLY A 148 2.15 -15.57 21.72
N HIS A 149 3.20 -14.91 21.21
CA HIS A 149 4.22 -14.25 22.03
C HIS A 149 4.52 -12.81 21.57
N HIS A 150 4.52 -12.56 20.28
CA HIS A 150 4.82 -11.27 19.68
C HIS A 150 4.11 -11.11 18.35
N ILE A 151 3.99 -9.89 17.90
CA ILE A 151 3.52 -9.55 16.55
C ILE A 151 4.65 -9.76 15.56
N ALA A 152 4.36 -10.36 14.40
CA ALA A 152 5.32 -10.60 13.34
C ALA A 152 4.70 -10.39 11.95
N THR A 153 5.53 -10.05 10.99
CA THR A 153 5.12 -9.82 9.59
C THR A 153 5.65 -10.93 8.69
N TYR A 154 4.77 -11.49 7.86
CA TYR A 154 5.07 -12.58 6.93
C TYR A 154 4.71 -12.19 5.51
N ALA A 155 5.64 -12.34 4.56
CA ALA A 155 5.38 -12.10 3.15
C ALA A 155 4.57 -13.26 2.54
N LEU A 156 3.45 -12.95 1.86
CA LEU A 156 2.55 -13.98 1.32
C LEU A 156 3.20 -14.84 0.25
N ASP A 157 4.09 -14.28 -0.54
CA ASP A 157 4.82 -15.00 -1.60
C ASP A 157 5.81 -16.05 -1.09
N ARG A 158 6.07 -16.10 0.23
CA ARG A 158 6.86 -17.13 0.90
C ARG A 158 6.02 -18.12 1.69
N MET A 159 4.70 -18.01 1.64
CA MET A 159 3.80 -19.00 2.19
C MET A 159 3.73 -20.21 1.27
N LEU A 160 3.75 -21.41 1.86
CA LEU A 160 3.65 -22.69 1.16
C LEU A 160 2.24 -23.26 1.25
N SER A 161 1.56 -22.98 2.36
CA SER A 161 0.18 -23.36 2.62
C SER A 161 -0.47 -22.40 3.60
N VAL A 162 -1.78 -22.26 3.54
CA VAL A 162 -2.60 -21.57 4.55
C VAL A 162 -3.90 -22.32 4.73
N GLU A 163 -4.18 -22.74 5.94
CA GLU A 163 -5.41 -23.42 6.32
C GLU A 163 -6.06 -22.72 7.51
N MET A 164 -7.35 -22.43 7.40
CA MET A 164 -8.13 -21.85 8.48
C MET A 164 -8.51 -22.96 9.48
N THR A 165 -8.32 -22.71 10.77
CA THR A 165 -8.71 -23.64 11.85
C THR A 165 -10.12 -23.35 12.36
N ASP A 166 -10.62 -24.21 13.24
CA ASP A 166 -11.86 -23.96 13.98
C ASP A 166 -11.65 -23.14 15.26
N GLU A 167 -10.39 -22.90 15.65
CA GLU A 167 -10.04 -22.09 16.81
C GLU A 167 -10.22 -20.61 16.52
N THR A 168 -10.91 -19.91 17.40
CA THR A 168 -11.07 -18.46 17.35
C THR A 168 -10.05 -17.75 18.23
N PHE A 169 -9.83 -16.48 17.98
CA PHE A 169 -9.05 -15.58 18.83
C PHE A 169 -9.83 -14.28 19.05
N GLU A 170 -9.45 -13.54 20.07
CA GLU A 170 -9.99 -12.21 20.33
C GLU A 170 -8.98 -11.15 19.87
N MET A 171 -9.40 -10.30 18.95
CA MET A 171 -8.60 -9.15 18.52
C MET A 171 -8.54 -8.15 19.67
N PRO A 172 -7.35 -7.68 20.11
CA PRO A 172 -7.29 -6.64 21.14
C PRO A 172 -8.04 -5.39 20.70
N GLU A 173 -8.91 -4.87 21.56
CA GLU A 173 -9.78 -3.71 21.24
C GLU A 173 -9.00 -2.43 20.91
N ASP A 174 -7.82 -2.29 21.49
CA ASP A 174 -6.92 -1.13 21.32
C ASP A 174 -5.89 -1.33 20.18
N PHE A 175 -5.90 -2.46 19.50
CA PHE A 175 -4.97 -2.71 18.40
C PHE A 175 -5.45 -2.09 17.10
N SER A 176 -4.68 -1.14 16.58
CA SER A 176 -4.86 -0.57 15.24
C SER A 176 -3.67 -0.94 14.36
N PRO A 177 -3.88 -1.68 13.26
CA PRO A 177 -2.81 -1.95 12.29
C PRO A 177 -2.18 -0.68 11.72
N GLU A 178 -2.99 0.35 11.49
CA GLU A 178 -2.53 1.65 11.00
C GLU A 178 -1.60 2.33 12.01
N ALA A 179 -2.03 2.42 13.28
CA ALA A 179 -1.20 2.97 14.35
C ALA A 179 0.09 2.14 14.56
N TYR A 180 0.00 0.80 14.44
CA TYR A 180 1.15 -0.08 14.56
C TYR A 180 2.21 0.20 13.48
N PHE A 181 1.79 0.41 12.22
CA PHE A 181 2.71 0.69 11.13
C PHE A 181 3.10 2.17 11.00
N ALA A 182 2.42 3.08 11.69
CA ALA A 182 2.66 4.52 11.59
C ALA A 182 4.08 4.96 11.99
N GLU A 183 4.79 4.11 12.73
CA GLU A 183 6.17 4.38 13.16
C GLU A 183 7.23 3.72 12.25
N TYR A 184 6.81 2.95 11.22
CA TYR A 184 7.69 2.15 10.38
C TYR A 184 7.58 2.55 8.90
N TYR A 185 8.72 2.60 8.23
CA TYR A 185 8.78 2.86 6.79
C TYR A 185 8.13 1.74 5.97
N GLY A 186 8.48 0.51 6.25
CA GLY A 186 8.09 -0.65 5.45
C GLY A 186 7.38 -1.72 6.27
N VAL A 187 7.88 -2.92 6.17
CA VAL A 187 7.29 -4.11 6.77
C VAL A 187 8.17 -4.76 7.85
N LEU A 188 9.38 -4.28 8.00
CA LEU A 188 10.26 -4.70 9.10
C LEU A 188 9.85 -3.94 10.37
N THR A 189 9.30 -4.70 11.30
CA THR A 189 8.87 -4.21 12.60
C THR A 189 9.72 -4.90 13.67
N ASP A 190 10.68 -4.16 14.22
CA ASP A 190 11.57 -4.62 15.27
C ASP A 190 11.57 -3.62 16.44
N GLU A 191 12.37 -3.90 17.46
CA GLU A 191 12.48 -3.06 18.66
C GLU A 191 13.37 -1.81 18.46
N THR A 192 13.71 -1.47 17.20
CA THR A 192 14.45 -0.23 16.90
C THR A 192 13.69 0.97 17.49
N PRO A 193 14.33 1.79 18.34
CA PRO A 193 13.63 2.90 18.97
C PRO A 193 13.24 3.99 17.98
N MET A 194 12.16 4.71 18.28
CA MET A 194 11.77 5.92 17.55
C MET A 194 12.91 6.93 17.56
N ALA A 195 13.13 7.56 16.42
CA ALA A 195 14.15 8.60 16.26
C ALA A 195 13.63 9.76 15.42
N HIS A 196 14.09 10.95 15.73
CA HIS A 196 13.96 12.10 14.85
C HIS A 196 15.11 12.07 13.84
N VAL A 197 14.80 11.64 12.63
CA VAL A 197 15.79 11.50 11.56
C VAL A 197 15.77 12.75 10.69
N VAL A 198 16.94 13.34 10.45
CA VAL A 198 17.12 14.46 9.52
C VAL A 198 18.03 14.00 8.40
N VAL A 199 17.55 14.18 7.17
CA VAL A 199 18.32 13.88 5.97
C VAL A 199 18.47 15.12 5.11
N ARG A 200 19.59 15.23 4.41
CA ARG A 200 19.84 16.23 3.38
C ARG A 200 19.76 15.62 2.00
N ALA A 201 18.89 16.14 1.18
CA ALA A 201 18.74 15.74 -0.20
C ALA A 201 19.36 16.78 -1.15
N TYR A 202 20.12 16.31 -2.13
CA TYR A 202 20.81 17.15 -3.10
C TYR A 202 20.14 17.09 -4.48
N GLY A 203 20.12 18.23 -5.17
CA GLY A 203 19.70 18.31 -6.56
C GLY A 203 18.32 17.69 -6.82
N ARG A 204 18.26 16.71 -7.72
CA ARG A 204 16.99 16.04 -8.11
C ARG A 204 16.34 15.23 -7.00
N THR A 205 17.11 14.72 -6.07
CA THR A 205 16.60 13.90 -4.93
C THR A 205 15.62 14.71 -4.09
N SER A 206 15.84 16.00 -3.91
CA SER A 206 14.89 16.89 -3.21
C SER A 206 13.49 16.85 -3.85
N ASN A 207 13.42 16.88 -5.18
CA ASN A 207 12.14 16.85 -5.89
C ASN A 207 11.47 15.47 -5.82
N TYR A 208 12.24 14.39 -5.86
CA TYR A 208 11.70 13.04 -5.66
C TYR A 208 11.05 12.90 -4.30
N LEU A 209 11.72 13.33 -3.23
CA LEU A 209 11.17 13.26 -1.87
C LEU A 209 9.94 14.15 -1.68
N ARG A 210 9.82 15.28 -2.40
CA ARG A 210 8.62 16.13 -2.39
C ARG A 210 7.44 15.48 -3.08
N THR A 211 7.67 14.84 -4.22
CA THR A 211 6.60 14.24 -5.04
C THR A 211 6.18 12.88 -4.55
N LEU A 212 7.07 12.15 -3.91
CA LEU A 212 6.82 10.84 -3.33
C LEU A 212 7.46 10.78 -1.92
N PRO A 213 6.76 11.29 -0.90
CA PRO A 213 7.25 11.22 0.47
C PRO A 213 7.52 9.78 0.92
N LEU A 214 8.63 9.56 1.61
CA LEU A 214 9.00 8.23 2.10
C LEU A 214 8.10 7.76 3.24
N HIS A 215 7.60 8.70 4.01
CA HIS A 215 6.79 8.40 5.20
C HIS A 215 5.81 9.55 5.48
N PRO A 216 4.60 9.30 6.04
CA PRO A 216 3.65 10.35 6.38
C PRO A 216 4.20 11.44 7.32
N SER A 217 5.18 11.10 8.18
CA SER A 217 5.84 12.07 9.06
C SER A 217 6.89 12.95 8.36
N GLN A 218 7.13 12.76 7.06
CA GLN A 218 8.11 13.56 6.32
C GLN A 218 7.72 15.03 6.30
N ARG A 219 8.65 15.89 6.68
CA ARG A 219 8.49 17.35 6.63
C ARG A 219 9.76 18.02 6.09
N GLU A 220 9.58 19.00 5.25
CA GLU A 220 10.68 19.86 4.79
C GLU A 220 11.03 20.86 5.89
N VAL A 221 12.31 20.92 6.26
CA VAL A 221 12.82 21.78 7.34
C VAL A 221 13.53 23.01 6.78
N THR A 222 14.40 22.80 5.80
CA THR A 222 15.22 23.86 5.17
C THR A 222 15.33 23.57 3.69
N SER A 223 15.24 24.61 2.87
CA SER A 223 15.47 24.52 1.43
C SER A 223 16.39 25.64 0.97
N THR A 224 17.39 25.29 0.17
CA THR A 224 18.33 26.19 -0.50
C THR A 224 18.39 25.86 -2.00
N GLU A 225 19.23 26.57 -2.75
CA GLU A 225 19.49 26.23 -4.16
C GLU A 225 20.23 24.88 -4.30
N ASP A 226 21.08 24.53 -3.33
CA ASP A 226 21.97 23.35 -3.42
C ASP A 226 21.36 22.10 -2.80
N TYR A 227 20.54 22.24 -1.74
CA TYR A 227 19.99 21.11 -0.97
C TYR A 227 18.66 21.44 -0.29
N THR A 228 17.97 20.39 0.12
CA THR A 228 16.78 20.45 0.98
C THR A 228 16.95 19.48 2.14
N ASP A 229 16.68 19.93 3.35
CA ASP A 229 16.66 19.07 4.55
C ASP A 229 15.23 18.63 4.85
N PHE A 230 15.03 17.32 5.01
CA PHE A 230 13.78 16.71 5.42
C PHE A 230 13.95 16.05 6.79
N CYS A 231 12.91 16.08 7.61
CA CYS A 231 12.86 15.33 8.86
C CYS A 231 11.75 14.28 8.86
N PHE A 232 11.98 13.24 9.66
CA PHE A 232 11.07 12.13 9.89
C PHE A 232 11.03 11.80 11.38
N ASP A 233 9.85 11.45 11.89
CA ASP A 233 9.69 10.81 13.18
C ASP A 233 9.37 9.33 12.92
N ILE A 234 10.37 8.43 13.04
CA ILE A 234 10.30 7.07 12.53
C ILE A 234 11.27 6.14 13.29
N ARG A 235 10.98 4.83 13.24
CA ARG A 235 11.93 3.80 13.64
C ARG A 235 12.86 3.47 12.46
N PRO A 236 14.16 3.80 12.53
CA PRO A 236 15.07 3.61 11.40
C PRO A 236 15.49 2.12 11.25
N THR A 237 14.52 1.29 10.88
CA THR A 237 14.70 -0.14 10.60
C THR A 237 15.55 -0.38 9.36
N ALA A 238 15.95 -1.63 9.11
CA ALA A 238 16.87 -1.95 8.02
C ALA A 238 16.29 -1.63 6.63
N ASP A 239 14.98 -1.73 6.45
CA ASP A 239 14.31 -1.39 5.19
C ASP A 239 14.29 0.14 4.94
N PHE A 240 14.13 0.97 5.99
CA PHE A 240 14.27 2.42 5.88
C PHE A 240 15.71 2.81 5.52
N ILE A 241 16.70 2.21 6.20
CA ILE A 241 18.11 2.44 5.89
C ILE A 241 18.43 2.04 4.44
N GLY A 242 17.93 0.89 4.00
CA GLY A 242 18.07 0.44 2.62
C GLY A 242 17.47 1.43 1.61
N GLU A 243 16.31 2.02 1.94
CA GLU A 243 15.72 3.07 1.12
C GLU A 243 16.59 4.32 1.05
N LEU A 244 17.08 4.82 2.19
CA LEU A 244 17.98 5.98 2.21
C LEU A 244 19.24 5.74 1.36
N LEU A 245 19.81 4.54 1.42
CA LEU A 245 21.00 4.17 0.63
C LEU A 245 20.70 4.02 -0.88
N SER A 246 19.45 3.79 -1.27
CA SER A 246 19.05 3.69 -2.67
C SER A 246 19.14 5.03 -3.44
N TYR A 247 19.21 6.15 -2.73
CA TYR A 247 19.39 7.49 -3.32
C TYR A 247 20.84 7.85 -3.62
N ASP A 248 21.76 6.89 -3.42
CA ASP A 248 23.18 7.05 -3.78
C ASP A 248 23.81 8.31 -3.12
N VAL A 249 24.55 9.10 -3.89
CA VAL A 249 25.17 10.35 -3.42
C VAL A 249 24.16 11.51 -3.28
N GLY A 250 22.92 11.28 -3.68
CA GLY A 250 21.86 12.29 -3.65
C GLY A 250 21.26 12.52 -2.26
N LEU A 251 21.62 11.71 -1.25
CA LEU A 251 21.05 11.82 0.09
C LEU A 251 22.10 11.55 1.18
N GLU A 252 22.03 12.36 2.24
CA GLU A 252 22.91 12.25 3.41
C GLU A 252 22.10 12.28 4.69
N VAL A 253 22.37 11.37 5.63
CA VAL A 253 21.79 11.42 6.98
C VAL A 253 22.58 12.37 7.85
N LEU A 254 21.91 13.39 8.41
CA LEU A 254 22.49 14.36 9.33
C LEU A 254 22.30 13.97 10.79
N GLN A 255 21.10 13.45 11.12
CA GLN A 255 20.72 13.05 12.47
C GLN A 255 19.85 11.78 12.45
N PRO A 256 19.86 10.99 13.53
CA PRO A 256 20.76 11.09 14.68
C PRO A 256 22.17 10.57 14.36
N ALA A 257 23.14 10.89 15.21
CA ALA A 257 24.56 10.57 14.98
C ALA A 257 24.84 9.05 14.90
N ASP A 258 24.15 8.26 15.69
CA ASP A 258 24.27 6.80 15.70
C ASP A 258 23.77 6.17 14.39
N LEU A 259 22.67 6.68 13.82
CA LEU A 259 22.17 6.26 12.49
C LEU A 259 23.18 6.64 11.41
N ARG A 260 23.72 7.86 11.45
CA ARG A 260 24.75 8.32 10.51
C ARG A 260 25.99 7.40 10.56
N GLU A 261 26.48 7.05 11.74
CA GLU A 261 27.60 6.15 11.92
C GLU A 261 27.28 4.70 11.49
N ARG A 262 26.02 4.26 11.66
CA ARG A 262 25.56 2.96 11.15
C ARG A 262 25.62 2.92 9.64
N ILE A 263 25.11 3.95 8.95
CA ILE A 263 25.14 4.07 7.49
C ILE A 263 26.59 4.13 6.99
N LYS A 264 27.45 4.92 7.60
CA LYS A 264 28.87 4.99 7.25
C LYS A 264 29.54 3.61 7.30
N ARG A 265 29.30 2.84 8.37
CA ARG A 265 29.84 1.48 8.49
C ARG A 265 29.33 0.55 7.38
N LEU A 266 28.07 0.65 6.99
CA LEU A 266 27.51 -0.13 5.88
C LEU A 266 28.17 0.23 4.55
N LEU A 267 28.39 1.52 4.28
CA LEU A 267 29.10 1.99 3.09
C LEU A 267 30.54 1.52 3.06
N ASP A 268 31.26 1.60 4.19
CA ASP A 268 32.63 1.10 4.32
C ASP A 268 32.74 -0.42 4.11
N GLN A 269 31.72 -1.18 4.58
CA GLN A 269 31.64 -2.62 4.31
C GLN A 269 31.36 -2.90 2.84
N SER A 270 30.43 -2.15 2.24
CA SER A 270 30.13 -2.29 0.81
C SER A 270 31.35 -1.97 -0.06
N LEU A 271 32.11 -0.94 0.26
CA LEU A 271 33.32 -0.55 -0.47
C LEU A 271 34.36 -1.67 -0.51
N LYS A 272 34.47 -2.48 0.55
CA LYS A 272 35.39 -3.63 0.59
C LYS A 272 35.09 -4.72 -0.43
N HIS A 273 33.84 -4.79 -0.93
CA HIS A 273 33.50 -5.75 -1.99
C HIS A 273 34.01 -5.32 -3.38
N TYR A 274 34.42 -4.05 -3.52
CA TYR A 274 34.94 -3.48 -4.77
C TYR A 274 36.44 -3.22 -4.76
N SER A 275 37.14 -3.59 -3.68
CA SER A 275 38.58 -3.37 -3.49
C SER A 275 39.45 -4.60 -3.84
#